data_502bc4cddfc3f64efaab257483787538
#
_entry.id   502bc4cddfc3f64efaab257483787538
#
_cell.length_a   1.000
_cell.length_b   1.000
_cell.length_c   1.000
_cell.angle_alpha   90.00
_cell.angle_beta   90.00
_cell.angle_gamma   90.00
#
_symmetry.space_group_name_H-M   'P 1'
#
loop_
_entity.id
_entity.type
_entity.pdbx_description
1 polymer ?
#
loop_
_entity_poly.entity_id
_entity_poly.type
_entity_poly.pdbx_seq_one_letter_code
_entity_poly.pdbx_strand_id
1 'polypeptide(L)'
;TKVKFGDEGIDNICAVRYTISDGGAGFASCAEMAFYQRDNSTTEYLRQFFADDLCTTLKPGINKETAVKIKDQFVKRLVYTLLDGNYSTKFRVGEFRAYKPVSSLQQELKTSHSYCNHENPTGIFVEKGERIAVIVEGITDYAVGMKVRNFGPTVFAESNYTLSNGVNIITVNNRGNIYVNYYTNDYAKAPKVKIHFAMCTEHGYFDLTKGMTNEDYNAIINNTNGDCTDLLGYHCQINFPTQTLKQNCKDAVWLVNTYDSIVSSEFTMMGLYKYNRVYGNHQTVICVAKSAGLYHASNDGMCVPVNALSQPSSSNSDYFDYWGAGHELGHNNQTDGVIWIGLTEVTNNLLAAFAQDRTQESGFHRMENEGNGDKAYGFVNNIIKPNMINPNSTFHQSH
;
A
#
# COMPACT_ATOMS: atom_id res chain seq x y z
N THR A 1 25.43 -1.99 2.47
CA THR A 1 25.07 -3.35 2.93
C THR A 1 25.17 -3.38 4.44
N LYS A 2 24.12 -3.83 5.14
CA LYS A 2 24.12 -4.02 6.59
C LYS A 2 24.36 -5.51 6.85
N VAL A 3 25.42 -5.86 7.56
CA VAL A 3 25.72 -7.23 7.96
C VAL A 3 25.29 -7.39 9.42
N LYS A 4 24.45 -8.38 9.71
CA LYS A 4 24.06 -8.76 11.07
C LYS A 4 24.87 -9.97 11.51
N PHE A 5 25.31 -9.96 12.73
CA PHE A 5 26.03 -11.08 13.37
C PHE A 5 25.08 -11.85 14.31
N GLY A 6 24.06 -12.49 13.73
CA GLY A 6 23.00 -13.15 14.48
C GLY A 6 22.04 -12.17 15.16
N ASP A 7 21.02 -12.71 15.84
CA ASP A 7 20.01 -11.90 16.55
C ASP A 7 20.55 -11.26 17.82
N GLU A 8 21.50 -11.91 18.48
CA GLU A 8 22.12 -11.43 19.71
C GLU A 8 23.43 -10.68 19.49
N GLY A 9 23.94 -10.65 18.25
CA GLY A 9 25.25 -10.06 17.95
C GLY A 9 26.39 -11.00 18.34
N ILE A 10 27.61 -10.46 18.43
CA ILE A 10 28.79 -11.17 18.91
C ILE A 10 29.42 -10.33 20.02
N ASP A 11 29.63 -10.97 21.18
CA ASP A 11 30.25 -10.34 22.33
C ASP A 11 31.79 -10.32 22.24
N ASN A 12 32.42 -9.42 23.01
CA ASN A 12 33.87 -9.35 23.21
C ASN A 12 34.68 -9.16 21.91
N ILE A 13 34.17 -8.44 20.93
CA ILE A 13 34.87 -8.12 19.69
C ILE A 13 35.96 -7.08 19.96
N CYS A 14 37.22 -7.45 19.71
CA CYS A 14 38.38 -6.53 19.77
C CYS A 14 38.75 -5.96 18.42
N ALA A 15 38.43 -6.67 17.32
CA ALA A 15 38.77 -6.25 15.97
C ALA A 15 37.77 -6.85 14.94
N VAL A 16 37.52 -6.11 13.87
CA VAL A 16 36.74 -6.56 12.73
C VAL A 16 37.60 -6.53 11.48
N ARG A 17 37.66 -7.65 10.75
CA ARG A 17 38.32 -7.70 9.44
C ARG A 17 37.25 -7.70 8.35
N TYR A 18 37.33 -6.76 7.44
CA TYR A 18 36.55 -6.71 6.23
C TYR A 18 37.40 -7.20 5.06
N THR A 19 37.03 -8.31 4.45
CA THR A 19 37.78 -8.88 3.31
C THR A 19 36.87 -8.79 2.09
N ILE A 20 37.38 -8.16 1.03
CA ILE A 20 36.71 -8.09 -0.27
C ILE A 20 37.38 -9.12 -1.16
N SER A 21 36.65 -10.17 -1.53
CA SER A 21 37.16 -11.26 -2.36
C SER A 21 36.99 -11.01 -3.86
N ASP A 22 36.04 -10.14 -4.23
CA ASP A 22 35.79 -9.77 -5.61
C ASP A 22 35.22 -8.34 -5.68
N GLY A 23 35.58 -7.61 -6.71
CA GLY A 23 35.14 -6.23 -6.94
C GLY A 23 34.76 -6.03 -8.41
N GLY A 24 33.67 -5.28 -8.64
CA GLY A 24 33.24 -4.93 -10.00
C GLY A 24 34.40 -4.19 -10.76
N ALA A 25 34.77 -4.69 -11.94
CA ALA A 25 35.83 -4.13 -12.78
C ALA A 25 37.20 -4.00 -12.08
N GLY A 26 37.48 -4.86 -11.10
CA GLY A 26 38.75 -4.86 -10.36
C GLY A 26 38.85 -3.80 -9.27
N PHE A 27 37.74 -3.14 -8.92
CA PHE A 27 37.69 -2.15 -7.86
C PHE A 27 36.72 -2.55 -6.78
N ALA A 28 37.08 -2.27 -5.54
CA ALA A 28 36.18 -2.29 -4.40
C ALA A 28 36.32 -0.98 -3.64
N SER A 29 35.22 -0.33 -3.29
CA SER A 29 35.21 0.89 -2.51
C SER A 29 34.34 0.75 -1.29
N CYS A 30 34.81 1.27 -0.16
CA CYS A 30 34.02 1.43 1.05
C CYS A 30 34.04 2.92 1.41
N ALA A 31 32.93 3.60 1.26
CA ALA A 31 32.84 5.03 1.55
C ALA A 31 32.75 5.29 3.05
N GLU A 32 32.09 4.41 3.79
CA GLU A 32 31.93 4.50 5.24
C GLU A 32 31.70 3.10 5.83
N MET A 33 32.21 2.86 7.01
CA MET A 33 31.98 1.65 7.79
C MET A 33 31.61 2.06 9.21
N ALA A 34 30.40 1.72 9.63
CA ALA A 34 29.91 1.99 10.97
C ALA A 34 29.69 0.67 11.73
N PHE A 35 30.11 0.63 12.98
CA PHE A 35 29.88 -0.48 13.88
C PHE A 35 28.82 -0.07 14.92
N TYR A 36 27.85 -0.94 15.13
CA TYR A 36 26.78 -0.71 16.06
C TYR A 36 26.84 -1.75 17.18
N GLN A 37 26.86 -1.29 18.40
CA GLN A 37 26.65 -2.13 19.57
C GLN A 37 25.14 -2.17 19.84
N ARG A 38 24.60 -3.37 20.13
CA ARG A 38 23.24 -3.47 20.63
C ARG A 38 23.22 -2.93 22.05
N ASP A 39 22.45 -1.89 22.26
CA ASP A 39 22.15 -1.36 23.57
C ASP A 39 20.80 -1.93 24.04
N ASN A 40 20.83 -2.91 24.91
CA ASN A 40 19.64 -3.50 25.50
C ASN A 40 19.15 -2.69 26.71
N SER A 41 19.86 -1.64 27.11
CA SER A 41 19.54 -0.84 28.31
C SER A 41 18.15 -0.22 28.22
N THR A 42 17.74 0.21 27.03
CA THR A 42 16.39 0.75 26.80
C THR A 42 15.33 -0.32 26.99
N THR A 43 15.51 -1.53 26.43
CA THR A 43 14.56 -2.65 26.59
C THR A 43 14.49 -3.09 28.04
N GLU A 44 15.61 -3.24 28.74
CA GLU A 44 15.65 -3.58 30.16
C GLU A 44 14.99 -2.51 31.02
N TYR A 45 15.21 -1.24 30.68
CA TYR A 45 14.55 -0.13 31.37
C TYR A 45 13.03 -0.16 31.19
N LEU A 46 12.55 -0.39 29.97
CA LEU A 46 11.10 -0.49 29.66
C LEU A 46 10.45 -1.67 30.37
N ARG A 47 11.13 -2.81 30.43
CA ARG A 47 10.67 -4.00 31.16
C ARG A 47 10.48 -3.80 32.66
N GLN A 48 10.94 -2.71 33.24
CA GLN A 48 10.61 -2.34 34.65
C GLN A 48 9.15 -1.91 34.78
N PHE A 49 8.54 -1.37 33.74
CA PHE A 49 7.21 -0.77 33.76
C PHE A 49 6.17 -1.54 32.96
N PHE A 50 6.57 -2.18 31.85
CA PHE A 50 5.69 -2.86 30.92
C PHE A 50 5.81 -4.38 31.03
N ALA A 51 4.68 -5.07 30.84
CA ALA A 51 4.59 -6.54 30.87
C ALA A 51 4.90 -7.16 29.50
N ASP A 52 4.85 -6.38 28.43
CA ASP A 52 5.12 -6.79 27.06
C ASP A 52 6.18 -5.90 26.39
N ASP A 53 6.85 -6.43 25.38
CA ASP A 53 7.95 -5.74 24.70
C ASP A 53 7.46 -4.61 23.78
N LEU A 54 6.16 -4.57 23.45
CA LEU A 54 5.54 -3.46 22.71
C LEU A 54 5.09 -2.31 23.62
N CYS A 55 5.23 -2.45 24.94
CA CYS A 55 4.86 -1.44 25.94
C CYS A 55 3.37 -1.06 25.89
N THR A 56 2.49 -2.03 25.70
CA THR A 56 1.03 -1.83 25.63
C THR A 56 0.33 -2.13 26.94
N THR A 57 0.96 -2.92 27.82
CA THR A 57 0.40 -3.39 29.09
C THR A 57 1.35 -3.07 30.25
N LEU A 58 0.82 -2.45 31.29
CA LEU A 58 1.61 -2.16 32.50
C LEU A 58 1.81 -3.41 33.36
N LYS A 59 2.96 -3.51 34.01
CA LYS A 59 3.18 -4.54 35.04
C LYS A 59 2.26 -4.33 36.24
N PRO A 60 1.89 -5.43 36.93
CA PRO A 60 1.22 -5.35 38.23
C PRO A 60 1.98 -4.45 39.19
N GLY A 61 1.28 -3.59 39.91
CA GLY A 61 1.86 -2.67 40.92
C GLY A 61 2.32 -1.33 40.34
N ILE A 62 2.33 -1.12 39.04
CA ILE A 62 2.55 0.21 38.46
C ILE A 62 1.27 1.04 38.65
N ASN A 63 1.45 2.18 39.31
CA ASN A 63 0.38 3.13 39.65
C ASN A 63 0.90 4.58 39.53
N LYS A 64 0.07 5.57 39.85
CA LYS A 64 0.45 6.98 39.72
C LYS A 64 1.62 7.37 40.66
N GLU A 65 1.74 6.73 41.85
CA GLU A 65 2.83 6.98 42.77
C GLU A 65 4.18 6.46 42.28
N THR A 66 4.17 5.28 41.61
CA THR A 66 5.37 4.75 40.98
C THR A 66 5.70 5.51 39.71
N ALA A 67 4.69 5.89 38.92
CA ALA A 67 4.86 6.63 37.67
C ALA A 67 5.52 8.00 37.85
N VAL A 68 5.23 8.69 38.96
CA VAL A 68 5.84 10.00 39.26
C VAL A 68 7.36 9.95 39.34
N LYS A 69 7.93 8.80 39.75
CA LYS A 69 9.37 8.56 39.92
C LYS A 69 10.10 8.26 38.62
N ILE A 70 9.37 8.01 37.52
CA ILE A 70 9.96 7.72 36.20
C ILE A 70 10.66 8.98 35.70
N LYS A 71 11.95 8.85 35.39
CA LYS A 71 12.79 9.97 34.94
C LYS A 71 12.59 10.25 33.43
N ASP A 72 12.47 9.21 32.61
CA ASP A 72 12.25 9.35 31.18
C ASP A 72 10.84 9.90 30.91
N GLN A 73 10.77 11.04 30.26
CA GLN A 73 9.50 11.76 30.07
C GLN A 73 8.57 11.03 29.08
N PHE A 74 9.11 10.35 28.06
CA PHE A 74 8.31 9.56 27.13
C PHE A 74 7.68 8.37 27.86
N VAL A 75 8.49 7.59 28.58
CA VAL A 75 8.02 6.43 29.35
C VAL A 75 7.00 6.87 30.41
N LYS A 76 7.31 7.93 31.14
CA LYS A 76 6.40 8.51 32.15
C LYS A 76 5.04 8.85 31.51
N ARG A 77 5.03 9.55 30.39
CA ARG A 77 3.81 9.95 29.69
C ARG A 77 3.02 8.73 29.19
N LEU A 78 3.68 7.73 28.60
CA LEU A 78 3.03 6.51 28.13
C LEU A 78 2.40 5.75 29.32
N VAL A 79 3.12 5.61 30.43
CA VAL A 79 2.60 4.96 31.65
C VAL A 79 1.37 5.70 32.17
N TYR A 80 1.40 7.04 32.27
CA TYR A 80 0.22 7.80 32.70
C TYR A 80 -0.97 7.61 31.77
N THR A 81 -0.75 7.65 30.46
CA THR A 81 -1.81 7.48 29.47
C THR A 81 -2.46 6.09 29.57
N LEU A 82 -1.65 5.04 29.82
CA LEU A 82 -2.16 3.69 30.05
C LEU A 82 -2.90 3.56 31.39
N LEU A 83 -2.42 4.22 32.46
CA LEU A 83 -3.10 4.26 33.77
C LEU A 83 -4.44 4.96 33.72
N ASP A 84 -4.61 5.97 32.87
CA ASP A 84 -5.85 6.69 32.68
C ASP A 84 -6.91 5.89 31.88
N GLY A 85 -6.52 4.76 31.27
CA GLY A 85 -7.41 3.81 30.59
C GLY A 85 -7.99 4.30 29.26
N ASN A 86 -7.55 5.47 28.76
CA ASN A 86 -8.06 6.08 27.53
C ASN A 86 -7.14 5.88 26.33
N TYR A 87 -6.10 5.03 26.47
CA TYR A 87 -5.15 4.79 25.40
C TYR A 87 -5.70 3.79 24.38
N SER A 88 -6.10 4.28 23.21
CA SER A 88 -6.49 3.42 22.12
C SER A 88 -5.26 2.77 21.49
N THR A 89 -5.35 1.46 21.27
CA THR A 89 -4.36 0.68 20.52
C THR A 89 -4.88 0.29 19.12
N LYS A 90 -6.12 0.68 18.77
CA LYS A 90 -6.83 0.20 17.56
C LYS A 90 -5.98 0.36 16.29
N PHE A 91 -5.30 1.49 16.13
CA PHE A 91 -4.41 1.76 15.00
C PHE A 91 -2.96 1.95 15.41
N ARG A 92 -2.69 2.22 16.69
CA ARG A 92 -1.33 2.36 17.19
C ARG A 92 -0.58 1.04 17.25
N VAL A 93 -1.27 -0.08 17.41
CA VAL A 93 -0.66 -1.42 17.46
C VAL A 93 -1.15 -2.24 16.29
N GLY A 94 -0.23 -2.74 15.50
CA GLY A 94 -0.55 -3.56 14.33
C GLY A 94 0.40 -4.73 14.14
N GLU A 95 -0.09 -5.74 13.42
CA GLU A 95 0.69 -6.85 12.93
C GLU A 95 0.78 -6.77 11.41
N PHE A 96 1.99 -6.71 10.87
CA PHE A 96 2.28 -6.42 9.48
C PHE A 96 2.98 -7.59 8.80
N ARG A 97 2.50 -7.96 7.62
CA ARG A 97 3.07 -9.05 6.81
C ARG A 97 4.03 -8.52 5.75
N ALA A 98 4.88 -9.42 5.28
CA ALA A 98 5.70 -9.14 4.11
C ALA A 98 4.88 -9.24 2.81
N TYR A 99 5.31 -8.47 1.82
CA TYR A 99 4.80 -8.49 0.44
C TYR A 99 5.94 -8.79 -0.53
N LYS A 100 5.59 -9.28 -1.71
CA LYS A 100 6.55 -9.46 -2.79
C LYS A 100 7.07 -8.09 -3.25
N PRO A 101 8.39 -7.91 -3.50
CA PRO A 101 8.91 -6.65 -4.05
C PRO A 101 8.22 -6.31 -5.37
N VAL A 102 7.75 -5.08 -5.50
CA VAL A 102 6.95 -4.65 -6.67
C VAL A 102 7.70 -4.80 -8.00
N SER A 103 9.02 -4.58 -8.01
CA SER A 103 9.86 -4.80 -9.18
C SER A 103 9.96 -6.28 -9.58
N SER A 104 10.07 -7.18 -8.60
CA SER A 104 10.08 -8.62 -8.85
C SER A 104 8.72 -9.10 -9.37
N LEU A 105 7.63 -8.56 -8.81
CA LEU A 105 6.26 -8.85 -9.25
C LEU A 105 6.03 -8.38 -10.70
N GLN A 106 6.42 -7.15 -11.02
CA GLN A 106 6.32 -6.58 -12.35
C GLN A 106 7.08 -7.42 -13.40
N GLN A 107 8.32 -7.82 -13.09
CA GLN A 107 9.10 -8.69 -13.97
C GLN A 107 8.46 -10.06 -14.18
N GLU A 108 7.90 -10.65 -13.13
CA GLU A 108 7.29 -11.97 -13.19
C GLU A 108 5.97 -11.95 -13.97
N LEU A 109 5.14 -10.93 -13.77
CA LEU A 109 3.86 -10.76 -14.47
C LEU A 109 4.03 -10.12 -15.85
N LYS A 110 5.20 -9.52 -16.12
CA LYS A 110 5.52 -8.77 -17.36
C LYS A 110 4.56 -7.61 -17.59
N THR A 111 4.14 -6.94 -16.52
CA THR A 111 3.23 -5.80 -16.61
C THR A 111 3.97 -4.51 -16.95
N SER A 112 3.29 -3.57 -17.61
CA SER A 112 3.87 -2.27 -18.00
C SER A 112 4.16 -1.36 -16.81
N HIS A 113 3.33 -1.43 -15.78
CA HIS A 113 3.46 -0.66 -14.54
C HIS A 113 3.59 -1.59 -13.32
N SER A 114 4.15 -1.06 -12.25
CA SER A 114 4.25 -1.77 -10.97
C SER A 114 2.95 -1.63 -10.17
N TYR A 115 2.76 -2.53 -9.20
CA TYR A 115 1.69 -2.48 -8.22
C TYR A 115 2.06 -1.55 -7.05
N CYS A 116 1.24 -1.57 -6.00
CA CYS A 116 1.43 -0.76 -4.81
C CYS A 116 2.82 -0.91 -4.18
N ASN A 117 3.46 0.21 -3.90
CA ASN A 117 4.72 0.26 -3.14
C ASN A 117 4.55 0.86 -1.74
N HIS A 118 3.32 0.98 -1.25
CA HIS A 118 2.93 1.48 0.07
C HIS A 118 1.89 0.58 0.73
N GLU A 119 2.16 -0.71 0.69
CA GLU A 119 1.40 -1.73 1.42
C GLU A 119 1.43 -1.48 2.95
N ASN A 120 0.59 -2.21 3.68
CA ASN A 120 0.52 -2.11 5.13
C ASN A 120 0.20 -0.70 5.65
N PRO A 121 -0.94 -0.10 5.31
CA PRO A 121 -1.38 1.13 5.94
C PRO A 121 -1.53 0.94 7.45
N THR A 122 -1.09 1.91 8.23
CA THR A 122 -1.10 1.82 9.70
C THR A 122 -2.28 2.54 10.34
N GLY A 123 -2.84 3.52 9.63
CA GLY A 123 -3.83 4.44 10.21
C GLY A 123 -3.19 5.47 11.15
N ILE A 124 -1.89 5.68 11.06
CA ILE A 124 -1.16 6.72 11.78
C ILE A 124 -0.82 7.85 10.82
N PHE A 125 -1.10 9.06 11.26
CA PHE A 125 -0.73 10.30 10.58
C PHE A 125 0.29 11.08 11.42
N VAL A 126 1.27 11.68 10.76
CA VAL A 126 2.35 12.43 11.42
C VAL A 126 2.60 13.77 10.72
N GLU A 127 3.06 14.75 11.50
CA GLU A 127 3.46 16.06 11.00
C GLU A 127 4.97 16.13 10.77
N LYS A 128 5.39 16.97 9.82
CA LYS A 128 6.80 17.23 9.56
C LYS A 128 7.51 17.74 10.81
N GLY A 129 8.64 17.13 11.14
CA GLY A 129 9.44 17.46 12.33
C GLY A 129 8.94 16.80 13.62
N GLU A 130 7.83 16.07 13.58
CA GLU A 130 7.35 15.30 14.72
C GLU A 130 8.37 14.23 15.10
N ARG A 131 8.60 14.08 16.41
CA ARG A 131 9.46 13.03 16.96
C ARG A 131 8.61 11.94 17.54
N ILE A 132 8.62 10.78 16.90
CA ILE A 132 7.80 9.62 17.24
C ILE A 132 8.64 8.48 17.81
N ALA A 133 7.99 7.64 18.62
CA ALA A 133 8.55 6.39 19.10
C ALA A 133 7.82 5.22 18.44
N VAL A 134 8.58 4.39 17.75
CA VAL A 134 8.09 3.19 17.05
C VAL A 134 8.72 1.98 17.73
N ILE A 135 7.92 1.17 18.42
CA ILE A 135 8.37 0.00 19.17
C ILE A 135 8.07 -1.22 18.33
N VAL A 136 9.05 -2.04 18.06
CA VAL A 136 8.97 -3.14 17.10
C VAL A 136 9.39 -4.47 17.72
N GLU A 137 8.64 -5.53 17.41
CA GLU A 137 8.91 -6.91 17.78
C GLU A 137 8.79 -7.82 16.56
N GLY A 138 9.68 -8.82 16.46
CA GLY A 138 9.58 -9.89 15.48
C GLY A 138 10.35 -9.65 14.18
N ILE A 139 11.22 -8.64 14.09
CA ILE A 139 12.14 -8.53 12.96
C ILE A 139 13.20 -9.62 13.10
N THR A 140 13.32 -10.44 12.07
CA THR A 140 14.33 -11.48 11.93
C THR A 140 15.33 -11.11 10.83
N ASP A 141 15.58 -12.00 9.87
CA ASP A 141 16.56 -11.80 8.79
C ASP A 141 16.10 -10.82 7.68
N TYR A 142 14.86 -10.37 7.73
CA TYR A 142 14.26 -9.53 6.71
C TYR A 142 14.27 -8.06 7.11
N ALA A 143 14.62 -7.20 6.16
CA ALA A 143 14.58 -5.76 6.40
C ALA A 143 13.13 -5.26 6.52
N VAL A 144 12.87 -4.54 7.60
CA VAL A 144 11.59 -3.86 7.86
C VAL A 144 11.86 -2.37 8.02
N GLY A 145 10.99 -1.56 7.48
CA GLY A 145 11.04 -0.12 7.60
C GLY A 145 9.66 0.49 7.72
N MET A 146 9.62 1.79 7.81
CA MET A 146 8.39 2.55 7.62
C MET A 146 8.61 3.64 6.58
N LYS A 147 7.52 4.01 5.92
CA LYS A 147 7.44 5.08 4.94
C LYS A 147 6.42 6.09 5.43
N VAL A 148 6.77 7.36 5.41
CA VAL A 148 5.81 8.47 5.58
C VAL A 148 5.51 9.02 4.21
N ARG A 149 4.26 8.97 3.77
CA ARG A 149 3.85 9.38 2.43
C ARG A 149 2.67 10.36 2.49
N ASN A 150 2.84 11.46 1.77
CA ASN A 150 1.78 12.42 1.53
C ASN A 150 1.34 12.33 0.07
N PHE A 151 0.08 11.95 -0.15
CA PHE A 151 -0.58 11.96 -1.45
C PHE A 151 -1.35 13.26 -1.72
N GLY A 152 -1.09 14.30 -0.95
CA GLY A 152 -1.84 15.55 -1.04
C GLY A 152 -1.90 16.10 -2.48
N PRO A 153 -2.99 16.78 -2.82
CA PRO A 153 -3.26 17.26 -4.19
C PRO A 153 -2.29 18.33 -4.66
N THR A 154 -1.42 18.82 -3.80
CA THR A 154 -0.47 19.89 -4.13
C THR A 154 0.99 19.50 -3.96
N VAL A 155 1.30 18.56 -3.08
CA VAL A 155 2.68 18.16 -2.77
C VAL A 155 2.75 16.66 -2.53
N PHE A 156 3.43 15.97 -3.43
CA PHE A 156 3.88 14.61 -3.16
C PHE A 156 5.18 14.67 -2.35
N ALA A 157 5.20 13.96 -1.22
CA ALA A 157 6.39 13.83 -0.40
C ALA A 157 6.48 12.43 0.21
N GLU A 158 7.67 11.86 0.20
CA GLU A 158 7.95 10.53 0.76
C GLU A 158 9.26 10.55 1.54
N SER A 159 9.27 9.87 2.69
CA SER A 159 10.48 9.60 3.48
C SER A 159 10.47 8.17 3.97
N ASN A 160 11.61 7.51 3.92
CA ASN A 160 11.79 6.12 4.32
C ASN A 160 12.70 6.02 5.54
N TYR A 161 12.36 5.11 6.46
CA TYR A 161 13.08 4.87 7.70
C TYR A 161 13.25 3.37 7.91
N THR A 162 14.45 2.95 8.30
CA THR A 162 14.72 1.57 8.68
C THR A 162 14.32 1.35 10.12
N LEU A 163 13.66 0.23 10.43
CA LEU A 163 13.27 -0.17 11.77
C LEU A 163 14.15 -1.31 12.30
N SER A 164 14.31 -1.36 13.61
CA SER A 164 14.97 -2.45 14.34
C SER A 164 14.07 -2.88 15.49
N ASN A 165 14.25 -4.13 15.99
CA ASN A 165 13.54 -4.58 17.19
C ASN A 165 13.81 -3.64 18.37
N GLY A 166 12.81 -3.45 19.22
CA GLY A 166 12.82 -2.51 20.32
C GLY A 166 12.39 -1.10 19.91
N VAL A 167 12.87 -0.09 20.59
CA VAL A 167 12.45 1.31 20.45
C VAL A 167 13.23 2.01 19.33
N ASN A 168 12.52 2.57 18.39
CA ASN A 168 13.07 3.43 17.33
C ASN A 168 12.54 4.85 17.56
N ILE A 169 13.44 5.80 17.82
CA ILE A 169 13.09 7.22 17.93
C ILE A 169 13.37 7.90 16.60
N ILE A 170 12.34 8.41 15.96
CA ILE A 170 12.41 8.94 14.61
C ILE A 170 11.87 10.36 14.57
N THR A 171 12.63 11.27 13.99
CA THR A 171 12.11 12.59 13.59
C THR A 171 11.70 12.52 12.13
N VAL A 172 10.42 12.77 11.84
CA VAL A 172 9.89 12.61 10.49
C VAL A 172 10.19 13.82 9.60
N ASN A 173 10.54 13.57 8.35
CA ASN A 173 11.00 14.60 7.41
C ASN A 173 9.85 15.29 6.64
N ASN A 174 8.71 14.61 6.52
CA ASN A 174 7.50 15.15 5.88
C ASN A 174 6.26 14.74 6.66
N ARG A 175 5.16 15.46 6.46
CA ARG A 175 3.85 15.05 6.98
C ARG A 175 3.25 13.96 6.08
N GLY A 176 2.37 13.14 6.62
CA GLY A 176 1.61 12.15 5.87
C GLY A 176 1.22 10.91 6.66
N ASN A 177 0.66 9.94 5.95
CA ASN A 177 0.30 8.64 6.49
C ASN A 177 1.54 7.74 6.59
N ILE A 178 1.58 6.89 7.62
CA ILE A 178 2.63 5.88 7.80
C ILE A 178 2.20 4.57 7.17
N TYR A 179 3.13 3.96 6.42
CA TYR A 179 3.04 2.61 5.87
C TYR A 179 4.23 1.78 6.34
N VAL A 180 4.04 0.48 6.58
CA VAL A 180 5.15 -0.40 6.95
C VAL A 180 5.77 -1.01 5.70
N ASN A 181 7.01 -0.66 5.43
CA ASN A 181 7.79 -1.20 4.33
C ASN A 181 8.35 -2.58 4.70
N TYR A 182 7.68 -3.62 4.24
CA TYR A 182 8.12 -4.98 4.46
C TYR A 182 7.99 -5.79 3.17
N TYR A 183 9.06 -5.82 2.40
CA TYR A 183 9.11 -6.47 1.09
C TYR A 183 10.27 -7.46 1.02
N THR A 184 9.96 -8.70 0.60
CA THR A 184 10.96 -9.75 0.37
C THR A 184 10.44 -10.76 -0.65
N ASN A 185 11.34 -11.39 -1.43
CA ASN A 185 10.95 -12.50 -2.31
C ASN A 185 10.48 -13.73 -1.52
N ASP A 186 10.88 -13.86 -0.26
CA ASP A 186 10.44 -14.90 0.67
C ASP A 186 9.15 -14.53 1.44
N TYR A 187 8.36 -13.58 0.92
CA TYR A 187 7.19 -13.02 1.60
C TYR A 187 6.22 -14.05 2.19
N ALA A 188 6.11 -15.24 1.56
CA ALA A 188 5.23 -16.31 2.03
C ALA A 188 5.76 -17.04 3.29
N LYS A 189 7.08 -16.94 3.56
CA LYS A 189 7.75 -17.55 4.73
C LYS A 189 8.13 -16.52 5.79
N ALA A 190 8.22 -15.26 5.40
CA ALA A 190 8.62 -14.18 6.29
C ALA A 190 7.60 -14.04 7.44
N PRO A 191 8.04 -14.02 8.70
CA PRO A 191 7.15 -13.88 9.84
C PRO A 191 6.55 -12.46 9.83
N LYS A 192 5.35 -12.34 10.37
CA LYS A 192 4.77 -11.03 10.60
C LYS A 192 5.54 -10.29 11.69
N VAL A 193 5.57 -8.98 11.60
CA VAL A 193 6.17 -8.10 12.60
C VAL A 193 5.07 -7.32 13.33
N LYS A 194 5.25 -7.13 14.63
CA LYS A 194 4.36 -6.32 15.44
C LYS A 194 4.98 -4.96 15.70
N ILE A 195 4.19 -3.91 15.55
CA ILE A 195 4.65 -2.54 15.73
C ILE A 195 3.66 -1.76 16.57
N HIS A 196 4.18 -1.01 17.54
CA HIS A 196 3.46 -0.02 18.31
C HIS A 196 3.99 1.38 17.97
N PHE A 197 3.15 2.18 17.34
CA PHE A 197 3.39 3.61 17.11
C PHE A 197 2.98 4.39 18.37
N ALA A 198 3.88 4.37 19.35
CA ALA A 198 3.56 4.83 20.70
C ALA A 198 3.28 6.32 20.74
N MET A 199 2.12 6.70 21.29
CA MET A 199 1.66 8.08 21.45
C MET A 199 1.40 8.84 20.14
N CYS A 200 1.50 8.18 18.96
CA CYS A 200 1.20 8.80 17.69
C CYS A 200 -0.30 9.10 17.52
N THR A 201 -0.62 10.04 16.65
CA THR A 201 -1.99 10.41 16.34
C THR A 201 -2.65 9.33 15.47
N GLU A 202 -3.74 8.75 15.98
CA GLU A 202 -4.57 7.85 15.20
C GLU A 202 -5.40 8.65 14.20
N HIS A 203 -5.25 8.27 12.94
CA HIS A 203 -6.02 8.77 11.81
C HIS A 203 -7.08 7.74 11.39
N GLY A 204 -6.70 6.46 11.47
CA GLY A 204 -7.49 5.34 11.02
C GLY A 204 -7.39 5.07 9.53
N TYR A 205 -7.78 3.88 9.15
CA TYR A 205 -8.01 3.45 7.77
C TYR A 205 -9.11 2.40 7.75
N PHE A 206 -9.80 2.29 6.64
CA PHE A 206 -10.82 1.28 6.44
C PHE A 206 -10.19 0.02 5.85
N ASP A 207 -10.54 -1.16 6.39
CA ASP A 207 -9.98 -2.44 5.95
C ASP A 207 -11.09 -3.49 5.82
N LEU A 208 -11.54 -3.67 4.58
CA LEU A 208 -12.58 -4.64 4.25
C LEU A 208 -12.13 -6.08 4.58
N THR A 209 -10.82 -6.37 4.47
CA THR A 209 -10.26 -7.71 4.74
C THR A 209 -10.34 -8.12 6.21
N LYS A 210 -10.50 -7.13 7.10
CA LYS A 210 -10.74 -7.32 8.54
C LYS A 210 -12.21 -7.35 8.92
N GLY A 211 -13.11 -7.33 7.92
CA GLY A 211 -14.55 -7.33 8.16
C GLY A 211 -15.10 -6.00 8.69
N MET A 212 -14.40 -4.88 8.47
CA MET A 212 -14.91 -3.57 8.84
C MET A 212 -16.19 -3.24 8.07
N THR A 213 -17.11 -2.56 8.74
CA THR A 213 -18.41 -2.17 8.24
C THR A 213 -18.47 -0.69 7.86
N ASN A 214 -19.61 -0.26 7.28
CA ASN A 214 -19.84 1.15 7.01
C ASN A 214 -19.91 2.00 8.29
N GLU A 215 -20.30 1.41 9.42
CA GLU A 215 -20.26 2.07 10.73
C GLU A 215 -18.81 2.33 11.16
N ASP A 216 -17.90 1.36 10.98
CA ASP A 216 -16.47 1.54 11.23
C ASP A 216 -15.88 2.63 10.33
N TYR A 217 -16.20 2.60 9.04
CA TYR A 217 -15.81 3.64 8.09
C TYR A 217 -16.28 5.02 8.54
N ASN A 218 -17.57 5.16 8.88
CA ASN A 218 -18.14 6.42 9.33
C ASN A 218 -17.47 6.94 10.62
N ALA A 219 -17.16 6.04 11.55
CA ALA A 219 -16.42 6.39 12.76
C ALA A 219 -15.01 6.90 12.45
N ILE A 220 -14.30 6.27 11.51
CA ILE A 220 -12.98 6.70 11.06
C ILE A 220 -13.07 8.05 10.37
N ILE A 221 -13.85 8.15 9.29
CA ILE A 221 -13.85 9.32 8.42
C ILE A 221 -14.34 10.60 9.13
N ASN A 222 -15.22 10.48 10.13
CA ASN A 222 -15.72 11.62 10.90
C ASN A 222 -14.75 12.11 11.97
N ASN A 223 -13.87 11.25 12.47
CA ASN A 223 -12.93 11.57 13.55
C ASN A 223 -11.51 11.87 13.05
N THR A 224 -11.22 11.62 11.78
CA THR A 224 -9.89 11.82 11.23
C THR A 224 -9.60 13.28 10.88
N ASN A 225 -8.35 13.70 11.12
CA ASN A 225 -7.81 15.01 10.75
C ASN A 225 -6.75 14.93 9.64
N GLY A 226 -6.47 13.73 9.12
CA GLY A 226 -5.49 13.53 8.07
C GLY A 226 -5.99 14.02 6.70
N ASP A 227 -5.04 14.32 5.83
CA ASP A 227 -5.33 14.84 4.49
C ASP A 227 -6.02 13.81 3.60
N CYS A 228 -5.54 12.57 3.64
CA CYS A 228 -6.05 11.44 2.85
C CYS A 228 -6.30 10.23 3.75
N THR A 229 -7.32 9.45 3.42
CA THR A 229 -7.68 8.21 4.13
C THR A 229 -7.52 7.01 3.20
N ASP A 230 -6.93 5.93 3.73
CA ASP A 230 -6.78 4.66 3.02
C ASP A 230 -8.02 3.79 3.20
N LEU A 231 -8.47 3.20 2.09
CA LEU A 231 -9.47 2.14 2.06
C LEU A 231 -8.81 0.90 1.44
N LEU A 232 -8.75 -0.20 2.18
CA LEU A 232 -8.08 -1.43 1.78
C LEU A 232 -9.09 -2.52 1.47
N GLY A 233 -8.98 -3.11 0.29
CA GLY A 233 -9.70 -4.28 -0.16
C GLY A 233 -8.81 -5.53 -0.21
N TYR A 234 -9.24 -6.54 -0.95
CA TYR A 234 -8.46 -7.76 -1.18
C TYR A 234 -7.42 -7.61 -2.29
N HIS A 235 -7.68 -6.75 -3.26
CA HIS A 235 -6.87 -6.56 -4.46
C HIS A 235 -6.54 -5.09 -4.74
N CYS A 236 -7.26 -4.17 -4.14
CA CYS A 236 -7.11 -2.74 -4.37
C CYS A 236 -6.91 -1.97 -3.06
N GLN A 237 -6.03 -0.98 -3.09
CA GLN A 237 -5.88 0.02 -2.04
C GLN A 237 -6.18 1.40 -2.62
N ILE A 238 -7.12 2.10 -2.00
CA ILE A 238 -7.58 3.43 -2.41
C ILE A 238 -7.05 4.44 -1.40
N ASN A 239 -6.44 5.52 -1.87
CA ASN A 239 -6.04 6.65 -1.02
C ASN A 239 -6.57 7.95 -1.60
N PHE A 240 -7.65 8.46 -1.02
CA PHE A 240 -8.30 9.70 -1.46
C PHE A 240 -8.34 10.75 -0.35
N PRO A 241 -8.44 12.04 -0.73
CA PRO A 241 -8.62 13.11 0.24
C PRO A 241 -9.82 12.83 1.15
N THR A 242 -9.59 12.94 2.45
CA THR A 242 -10.60 12.66 3.48
C THR A 242 -11.90 13.44 3.25
N GLN A 243 -11.81 14.70 2.84
CA GLN A 243 -12.98 15.53 2.58
C GLN A 243 -13.78 15.05 1.36
N THR A 244 -13.09 14.58 0.32
CA THR A 244 -13.75 14.00 -0.87
C THR A 244 -14.50 12.73 -0.49
N LEU A 245 -13.89 11.85 0.31
CA LEU A 245 -14.55 10.64 0.81
C LEU A 245 -15.78 10.97 1.65
N LYS A 246 -15.71 11.98 2.54
CA LYS A 246 -16.87 12.45 3.32
C LYS A 246 -18.04 12.88 2.44
N GLN A 247 -17.75 13.51 1.33
CA GLN A 247 -18.75 14.03 0.41
C GLN A 247 -19.38 12.93 -0.47
N ASN A 248 -18.54 12.08 -1.08
CA ASN A 248 -18.93 11.22 -2.19
C ASN A 248 -19.15 9.76 -1.79
N CYS A 249 -18.40 9.25 -0.79
CA CYS A 249 -18.49 7.86 -0.35
C CYS A 249 -19.39 7.72 0.87
N LYS A 250 -20.59 7.17 0.67
CA LYS A 250 -21.56 6.86 1.74
C LYS A 250 -21.57 5.38 2.10
N ASP A 251 -21.01 4.56 1.21
CA ASP A 251 -20.88 3.11 1.36
C ASP A 251 -19.46 2.70 0.94
N ALA A 252 -18.55 2.63 1.92
CA ALA A 252 -17.18 2.25 1.69
C ALA A 252 -17.04 0.76 1.37
N VAL A 253 -17.91 -0.07 1.92
CA VAL A 253 -17.96 -1.51 1.62
C VAL A 253 -18.24 -1.71 0.14
N TRP A 254 -19.24 -1.02 -0.40
CA TRP A 254 -19.59 -1.07 -1.82
C TRP A 254 -18.42 -0.54 -2.69
N LEU A 255 -17.87 0.63 -2.36
CA LEU A 255 -16.80 1.26 -3.15
C LEU A 255 -15.57 0.35 -3.25
N VAL A 256 -15.11 -0.20 -2.13
CA VAL A 256 -13.94 -1.08 -2.08
C VAL A 256 -14.21 -2.39 -2.83
N ASN A 257 -15.39 -3.00 -2.64
CA ASN A 257 -15.77 -4.21 -3.39
C ASN A 257 -15.86 -3.96 -4.90
N THR A 258 -16.29 -2.77 -5.32
CA THR A 258 -16.35 -2.42 -6.75
C THR A 258 -14.95 -2.36 -7.36
N TYR A 259 -14.00 -1.69 -6.70
CA TYR A 259 -12.59 -1.69 -7.16
C TYR A 259 -11.95 -3.08 -7.11
N ASP A 260 -12.18 -3.85 -6.06
CA ASP A 260 -11.71 -5.25 -5.97
C ASP A 260 -12.28 -6.11 -7.10
N SER A 261 -13.54 -5.91 -7.46
CA SER A 261 -14.20 -6.63 -8.56
C SER A 261 -13.62 -6.27 -9.93
N ILE A 262 -13.30 -5.00 -10.15
CA ILE A 262 -12.60 -4.55 -11.36
C ILE A 262 -11.23 -5.24 -11.46
N VAL A 263 -10.39 -5.14 -10.44
CA VAL A 263 -9.06 -5.76 -10.42
C VAL A 263 -9.14 -7.28 -10.57
N SER A 264 -10.08 -7.93 -9.86
CA SER A 264 -10.32 -9.38 -9.95
C SER A 264 -10.76 -9.81 -11.35
N SER A 265 -11.57 -8.99 -12.03
CA SER A 265 -11.97 -9.25 -13.42
C SER A 265 -10.77 -9.20 -14.35
N GLU A 266 -9.91 -8.21 -14.21
CA GLU A 266 -8.67 -8.10 -14.99
C GLU A 266 -7.71 -9.26 -14.68
N PHE A 267 -7.55 -9.68 -13.42
CA PHE A 267 -6.78 -10.88 -13.06
C PHE A 267 -7.34 -12.14 -13.71
N THR A 268 -8.67 -12.22 -13.83
CA THR A 268 -9.33 -13.33 -14.53
C THR A 268 -8.98 -13.32 -16.02
N MET A 269 -9.06 -12.16 -16.67
CA MET A 269 -8.72 -11.99 -18.08
C MET A 269 -7.24 -12.30 -18.37
N MET A 270 -6.33 -11.87 -17.48
CA MET A 270 -4.91 -12.21 -17.54
C MET A 270 -4.63 -13.69 -17.27
N GLY A 271 -5.59 -14.44 -16.77
CA GLY A 271 -5.44 -15.84 -16.38
C GLY A 271 -4.69 -16.05 -15.06
N LEU A 272 -4.53 -15.03 -14.22
CA LEU A 272 -3.74 -15.13 -12.99
C LEU A 272 -4.33 -16.16 -12.02
N TYR A 273 -5.65 -16.24 -11.90
CA TYR A 273 -6.30 -17.27 -11.10
C TYR A 273 -6.06 -18.68 -11.67
N LYS A 274 -6.18 -18.82 -12.99
CA LYS A 274 -5.98 -20.09 -13.68
C LYS A 274 -4.58 -20.67 -13.46
N TYR A 275 -3.58 -19.80 -13.41
CA TYR A 275 -2.17 -20.19 -13.29
C TYR A 275 -1.62 -20.00 -11.89
N ASN A 276 -2.47 -19.73 -10.89
CA ASN A 276 -2.10 -19.46 -9.49
C ASN A 276 -1.02 -18.38 -9.36
N ARG A 277 -1.24 -17.25 -10.04
CA ARG A 277 -0.34 -16.10 -10.10
C ARG A 277 -0.92 -14.85 -9.44
N VAL A 278 -1.98 -14.99 -8.65
CA VAL A 278 -2.51 -13.89 -7.83
C VAL A 278 -1.64 -13.76 -6.59
N TYR A 279 -1.01 -12.61 -6.44
CA TYR A 279 -0.19 -12.27 -5.29
C TYR A 279 -1.00 -11.45 -4.29
N GLY A 280 -0.51 -11.34 -3.05
CA GLY A 280 -1.18 -10.55 -2.03
C GLY A 280 -0.90 -9.05 -2.12
N ASN A 281 -0.15 -8.61 -3.13
CA ASN A 281 0.07 -7.19 -3.42
C ASN A 281 -1.20 -6.56 -4.00
N HIS A 282 -1.44 -5.29 -3.64
CA HIS A 282 -2.60 -4.53 -4.11
C HIS A 282 -2.26 -3.68 -5.34
N GLN A 283 -3.26 -3.44 -6.15
CA GLN A 283 -3.25 -2.29 -7.05
C GLN A 283 -3.72 -1.06 -6.31
N THR A 284 -3.29 0.12 -6.72
CA THR A 284 -3.58 1.36 -6.02
C THR A 284 -4.36 2.34 -6.86
N VAL A 285 -5.23 3.07 -6.17
CA VAL A 285 -5.92 4.24 -6.72
C VAL A 285 -5.61 5.42 -5.81
N ILE A 286 -4.92 6.42 -6.35
CA ILE A 286 -4.45 7.56 -5.56
C ILE A 286 -4.92 8.89 -6.12
N CYS A 287 -5.07 9.88 -5.24
CA CYS A 287 -5.26 11.27 -5.66
C CYS A 287 -3.91 11.90 -6.02
N VAL A 288 -3.91 12.65 -7.12
CA VAL A 288 -2.76 13.45 -7.56
C VAL A 288 -3.14 14.92 -7.78
N ALA A 289 -2.13 15.76 -8.03
CA ALA A 289 -2.33 17.17 -8.30
C ALA A 289 -3.29 17.39 -9.48
N LYS A 290 -3.94 18.57 -9.51
CA LYS A 290 -4.83 18.98 -10.60
C LYS A 290 -4.15 18.86 -11.96
N SER A 291 -4.83 18.25 -12.91
CA SER A 291 -4.38 18.16 -14.30
C SER A 291 -5.53 18.46 -15.27
N ALA A 292 -5.21 18.61 -16.56
CA ALA A 292 -6.20 18.78 -17.63
C ALA A 292 -6.86 17.45 -18.03
N GLY A 293 -6.23 16.29 -17.73
CA GLY A 293 -6.76 14.96 -17.98
C GLY A 293 -7.74 14.49 -16.91
N LEU A 294 -8.40 13.37 -17.18
CA LEU A 294 -9.30 12.75 -16.20
C LEU A 294 -8.51 11.83 -15.25
N TYR A 295 -7.91 10.77 -15.78
CA TYR A 295 -7.12 9.80 -15.03
C TYR A 295 -5.86 9.43 -15.81
N HIS A 296 -4.91 8.78 -15.17
CA HIS A 296 -3.78 8.14 -15.85
C HIS A 296 -3.19 7.04 -14.97
N ALA A 297 -2.61 6.03 -15.61
CA ALA A 297 -1.86 4.99 -14.93
C ALA A 297 -0.39 5.38 -14.74
N SER A 298 0.22 4.89 -13.67
CA SER A 298 1.64 5.04 -13.38
C SER A 298 2.14 3.88 -12.53
N ASN A 299 3.43 3.91 -12.16
CA ASN A 299 3.99 2.98 -11.17
C ASN A 299 3.44 3.20 -9.74
N ASP A 300 2.65 4.23 -9.52
CA ASP A 300 1.89 4.46 -8.29
C ASP A 300 0.43 3.99 -8.40
N GLY A 301 0.05 3.32 -9.49
CA GLY A 301 -1.30 2.84 -9.76
C GLY A 301 -2.13 3.78 -10.62
N MET A 302 -3.45 3.69 -10.51
CA MET A 302 -4.39 4.64 -11.10
C MET A 302 -4.29 5.98 -10.38
N CYS A 303 -3.91 7.01 -11.10
CA CYS A 303 -3.76 8.39 -10.62
C CYS A 303 -4.98 9.23 -11.00
N VAL A 304 -5.70 9.71 -10.01
CA VAL A 304 -6.90 10.53 -10.18
C VAL A 304 -6.59 11.99 -9.81
N PRO A 305 -6.61 12.92 -10.77
CA PRO A 305 -6.45 14.34 -10.45
C PRO A 305 -7.51 14.84 -9.47
N VAL A 306 -7.14 15.72 -8.55
CA VAL A 306 -8.05 16.23 -7.50
C VAL A 306 -9.33 16.83 -8.07
N ASN A 307 -9.29 17.36 -9.27
CA ASN A 307 -10.46 17.91 -9.98
C ASN A 307 -11.32 16.86 -10.70
N ALA A 308 -10.94 15.59 -10.69
CA ALA A 308 -11.66 14.49 -11.34
C ALA A 308 -12.16 13.41 -10.34
N LEU A 309 -12.08 13.66 -9.03
CA LEU A 309 -12.37 12.69 -7.98
C LEU A 309 -13.85 12.34 -7.81
N SER A 310 -14.78 13.13 -8.37
CA SER A 310 -16.21 12.98 -8.07
C SER A 310 -16.78 11.59 -8.38
N GLN A 311 -16.45 11.03 -9.54
CA GLN A 311 -16.91 9.70 -9.96
C GLN A 311 -16.10 8.57 -9.30
N PRO A 312 -14.74 8.57 -9.31
CA PRO A 312 -13.95 7.48 -8.72
C PRO A 312 -14.11 7.32 -7.21
N SER A 313 -14.52 8.37 -6.49
CA SER A 313 -14.76 8.33 -5.05
C SER A 313 -16.22 8.13 -4.67
N SER A 314 -17.11 7.99 -5.67
CA SER A 314 -18.56 7.82 -5.44
C SER A 314 -18.91 6.38 -5.09
N SER A 315 -19.74 6.20 -4.09
CA SER A 315 -20.40 4.92 -3.80
C SER A 315 -21.80 4.80 -4.41
N ASN A 316 -22.08 5.55 -5.47
CA ASN A 316 -23.32 5.44 -6.24
C ASN A 316 -23.03 4.73 -7.56
N SER A 317 -23.61 3.55 -7.76
CA SER A 317 -23.43 2.70 -8.94
C SER A 317 -23.75 3.40 -10.27
N ASP A 318 -24.75 4.26 -10.29
CA ASP A 318 -25.15 4.98 -11.51
C ASP A 318 -24.20 6.15 -11.86
N TYR A 319 -23.31 6.53 -10.93
CA TYR A 319 -22.41 7.66 -11.09
C TYR A 319 -20.93 7.26 -11.12
N PHE A 320 -20.58 6.08 -10.58
CA PHE A 320 -19.21 5.57 -10.57
C PHE A 320 -18.71 5.29 -11.99
N ASP A 321 -17.48 5.69 -12.30
CA ASP A 321 -16.86 5.47 -13.60
C ASP A 321 -16.17 4.12 -13.71
N TYR A 322 -16.94 3.07 -14.01
CA TYR A 322 -16.43 1.71 -14.18
C TYR A 322 -15.44 1.58 -15.33
N TRP A 323 -15.72 2.27 -16.45
CA TRP A 323 -14.82 2.22 -17.59
C TRP A 323 -13.50 2.88 -17.31
N GLY A 324 -13.51 4.11 -16.80
CA GLY A 324 -12.28 4.84 -16.46
C GLY A 324 -11.44 4.11 -15.44
N ALA A 325 -12.06 3.55 -14.39
CA ALA A 325 -11.37 2.76 -13.39
C ALA A 325 -10.75 1.48 -14.00
N GLY A 326 -11.51 0.73 -14.81
CA GLY A 326 -11.01 -0.47 -15.48
C GLY A 326 -9.97 -0.15 -16.56
N HIS A 327 -10.01 1.03 -17.17
CA HIS A 327 -9.00 1.46 -18.15
C HIS A 327 -7.65 1.73 -17.48
N GLU A 328 -7.63 2.52 -16.41
CA GLU A 328 -6.36 2.90 -15.76
C GLU A 328 -5.75 1.76 -14.94
N LEU A 329 -6.58 0.98 -14.21
CA LEU A 329 -6.11 -0.23 -13.55
C LEU A 329 -5.66 -1.28 -14.58
N GLY A 330 -6.34 -1.34 -15.73
CA GLY A 330 -5.96 -2.18 -16.85
C GLY A 330 -4.57 -1.88 -17.38
N HIS A 331 -4.14 -0.62 -17.44
CA HIS A 331 -2.75 -0.29 -17.79
C HIS A 331 -1.73 -0.90 -16.84
N ASN A 332 -2.04 -0.99 -15.55
CA ASN A 332 -1.17 -1.67 -14.58
C ASN A 332 -1.10 -3.18 -14.83
N ASN A 333 -2.12 -3.75 -15.45
CA ASN A 333 -2.23 -5.18 -15.78
C ASN A 333 -1.87 -5.52 -17.23
N GLN A 334 -1.67 -4.53 -18.09
CA GLN A 334 -1.25 -4.75 -19.47
C GLN A 334 0.12 -5.44 -19.50
N THR A 335 0.19 -6.59 -20.19
CA THR A 335 1.43 -7.35 -20.37
C THR A 335 2.03 -7.12 -21.74
N ASP A 336 3.32 -7.40 -21.90
CA ASP A 336 4.05 -7.24 -23.16
C ASP A 336 3.35 -7.90 -24.36
N GLY A 337 2.65 -9.03 -24.12
CA GLY A 337 1.91 -9.73 -25.17
C GLY A 337 0.63 -9.04 -25.64
N VAL A 338 0.11 -8.11 -24.84
CA VAL A 338 -1.13 -7.35 -25.12
C VAL A 338 -0.81 -5.92 -25.55
N ILE A 339 0.36 -5.40 -25.22
CA ILE A 339 0.80 -4.05 -25.63
C ILE A 339 1.26 -4.09 -27.07
N TRP A 340 0.40 -3.65 -28.01
CA TRP A 340 0.76 -3.51 -29.40
C TRP A 340 1.35 -2.13 -29.66
N ILE A 341 2.40 -2.05 -30.46
CA ILE A 341 3.11 -0.79 -30.76
C ILE A 341 2.13 0.25 -31.28
N GLY A 342 2.08 1.40 -30.60
CA GLY A 342 1.19 2.51 -30.94
C GLY A 342 -0.28 2.32 -30.57
N LEU A 343 -0.66 1.18 -29.97
CA LEU A 343 -2.05 0.84 -29.63
C LEU A 343 -2.24 0.57 -28.13
N THR A 344 -1.38 1.06 -27.27
CA THR A 344 -1.45 0.84 -25.81
C THR A 344 -2.82 1.25 -25.26
N GLU A 345 -3.32 2.41 -25.64
CA GLU A 345 -4.64 2.94 -25.24
C GLU A 345 -5.81 2.17 -25.86
N VAL A 346 -5.58 1.41 -26.93
CA VAL A 346 -6.60 0.62 -27.61
C VAL A 346 -6.69 -0.78 -27.03
N THR A 347 -5.55 -1.46 -26.89
CA THR A 347 -5.52 -2.84 -26.39
C THR A 347 -5.87 -2.92 -24.91
N ASN A 348 -5.62 -1.85 -24.15
CA ASN A 348 -6.05 -1.70 -22.77
C ASN A 348 -7.59 -1.71 -22.62
N ASN A 349 -8.32 -1.20 -23.62
CA ASN A 349 -9.78 -1.23 -23.61
C ASN A 349 -10.39 -2.64 -23.56
N LEU A 350 -9.60 -3.69 -23.88
CA LEU A 350 -10.04 -5.06 -23.67
C LEU A 350 -10.23 -5.38 -22.19
N LEU A 351 -9.31 -4.92 -21.35
CA LEU A 351 -9.39 -5.08 -19.88
C LEU A 351 -10.55 -4.24 -19.32
N ALA A 352 -10.65 -2.97 -19.74
CA ALA A 352 -11.72 -2.07 -19.33
C ALA A 352 -13.12 -2.62 -19.69
N ALA A 353 -13.30 -3.08 -20.93
CA ALA A 353 -14.58 -3.64 -21.38
C ALA A 353 -14.95 -4.91 -20.59
N PHE A 354 -13.99 -5.81 -20.37
CA PHE A 354 -14.22 -7.02 -19.59
C PHE A 354 -14.53 -6.73 -18.14
N ALA A 355 -13.82 -5.77 -17.52
CA ALA A 355 -14.07 -5.36 -16.16
C ALA A 355 -15.46 -4.70 -16.03
N GLN A 356 -15.81 -3.79 -16.92
CA GLN A 356 -17.12 -3.13 -16.93
C GLN A 356 -18.27 -4.14 -17.07
N ASP A 357 -18.18 -5.07 -18.05
CA ASP A 357 -19.19 -6.11 -18.28
C ASP A 357 -19.46 -6.98 -17.04
N ARG A 358 -18.42 -7.25 -16.27
CA ARG A 358 -18.52 -8.12 -15.07
C ARG A 358 -18.89 -7.40 -13.78
N THR A 359 -18.69 -6.09 -13.69
CA THR A 359 -18.82 -5.35 -12.44
C THR A 359 -19.97 -4.36 -12.44
N GLN A 360 -20.39 -3.89 -13.59
CA GLN A 360 -21.48 -2.95 -13.75
C GLN A 360 -22.78 -3.69 -14.08
N GLU A 361 -23.69 -3.78 -13.11
CA GLU A 361 -24.96 -4.52 -13.28
C GLU A 361 -25.98 -3.76 -14.12
N SER A 362 -25.93 -2.45 -14.18
CA SER A 362 -26.89 -1.59 -14.88
C SER A 362 -26.27 -0.27 -15.31
N GLY A 363 -26.95 0.47 -16.15
CA GLY A 363 -26.56 1.79 -16.60
C GLY A 363 -25.80 1.79 -17.94
N PHE A 364 -24.95 2.78 -18.15
CA PHE A 364 -24.29 3.00 -19.42
C PHE A 364 -23.06 2.10 -19.58
N HIS A 365 -23.16 1.12 -20.46
CA HIS A 365 -22.03 0.30 -20.92
C HIS A 365 -21.41 0.90 -22.18
N ARG A 366 -20.15 1.29 -22.11
CA ARG A 366 -19.51 2.04 -23.18
C ARG A 366 -19.53 1.32 -24.52
N MET A 367 -19.25 0.01 -24.51
CA MET A 367 -19.25 -0.79 -25.74
C MET A 367 -20.63 -0.96 -26.37
N GLU A 368 -21.69 -0.85 -25.59
CA GLU A 368 -23.07 -1.03 -26.05
C GLU A 368 -23.76 0.29 -26.39
N ASN A 369 -23.51 1.34 -25.62
CA ASN A 369 -24.33 2.57 -25.60
C ASN A 369 -23.69 3.77 -26.32
N GLU A 370 -22.39 3.81 -26.57
CA GLU A 370 -21.74 4.96 -27.28
C GLU A 370 -22.02 5.03 -28.78
N GLY A 371 -23.12 4.45 -29.26
CA GLY A 371 -23.53 4.50 -30.67
C GLY A 371 -22.60 3.75 -31.65
N ASN A 372 -21.57 3.11 -31.12
CA ASN A 372 -20.60 2.29 -31.84
C ASN A 372 -20.76 0.80 -31.55
N GLY A 373 -21.61 0.42 -30.56
CA GLY A 373 -21.83 -0.97 -30.20
C GLY A 373 -22.31 -1.79 -31.37
N ASP A 374 -23.38 -1.36 -32.04
CA ASP A 374 -23.89 -2.01 -33.27
C ASP A 374 -22.86 -2.01 -34.39
N LYS A 375 -22.09 -0.94 -34.54
CA LYS A 375 -21.02 -0.85 -35.53
C LYS A 375 -19.85 -1.77 -35.19
N ALA A 376 -19.46 -1.83 -33.90
CA ALA A 376 -18.40 -2.73 -33.43
C ALA A 376 -18.80 -4.21 -33.61
N TYR A 377 -20.01 -4.58 -33.18
CA TYR A 377 -20.54 -5.93 -33.41
C TYR A 377 -20.72 -6.23 -34.87
N GLY A 378 -21.21 -5.28 -35.65
CA GLY A 378 -21.31 -5.40 -37.11
C GLY A 378 -19.94 -5.59 -37.76
N PHE A 379 -18.94 -4.81 -37.35
CA PHE A 379 -17.56 -4.97 -37.85
C PHE A 379 -16.96 -6.32 -37.45
N VAL A 380 -17.11 -6.74 -36.20
CA VAL A 380 -16.62 -8.05 -35.75
C VAL A 380 -17.32 -9.19 -36.51
N ASN A 381 -18.63 -9.16 -36.60
CA ASN A 381 -19.39 -10.26 -37.21
C ASN A 381 -19.32 -10.31 -38.75
N ASN A 382 -19.29 -9.13 -39.39
CA ASN A 382 -19.37 -9.05 -40.85
C ASN A 382 -18.00 -8.91 -41.52
N ILE A 383 -16.97 -8.46 -40.79
CA ILE A 383 -15.64 -8.22 -41.37
C ILE A 383 -14.59 -9.08 -40.68
N ILE A 384 -14.42 -8.99 -39.35
CA ILE A 384 -13.33 -9.70 -38.67
C ILE A 384 -13.52 -11.22 -38.72
N LYS A 385 -14.64 -11.74 -38.19
CA LYS A 385 -14.89 -13.19 -38.14
C LYS A 385 -14.81 -13.89 -39.51
N PRO A 386 -15.48 -13.40 -40.57
CA PRO A 386 -15.38 -14.03 -41.89
C PRO A 386 -13.96 -14.01 -42.45
N ASN A 387 -13.18 -12.95 -42.19
CA ASN A 387 -11.83 -12.81 -42.71
C ASN A 387 -10.78 -13.55 -41.89
N MET A 388 -10.99 -13.78 -40.58
CA MET A 388 -10.09 -14.60 -39.76
C MET A 388 -10.00 -16.07 -40.26
N ILE A 389 -11.08 -16.61 -40.80
CA ILE A 389 -11.13 -17.99 -41.28
C ILE A 389 -10.82 -18.10 -42.78
N ASN A 390 -10.65 -17.00 -43.48
CA ASN A 390 -10.34 -16.97 -44.90
C ASN A 390 -8.84 -16.68 -45.15
N PRO A 391 -8.01 -17.68 -45.44
CA PRO A 391 -6.57 -17.49 -45.60
C PRO A 391 -6.17 -16.58 -46.78
N ASN A 392 -7.10 -16.34 -47.70
CA ASN A 392 -6.88 -15.45 -48.87
C ASN A 392 -7.37 -14.02 -48.65
N SER A 393 -7.83 -13.71 -47.44
CA SER A 393 -8.30 -12.35 -47.12
C SER A 393 -7.13 -11.38 -47.05
N THR A 394 -7.30 -10.21 -47.67
CA THR A 394 -6.37 -9.08 -47.55
C THR A 394 -6.21 -8.58 -46.11
N PHE A 395 -7.14 -8.93 -45.21
CA PHE A 395 -7.04 -8.70 -43.78
C PHE A 395 -5.80 -9.36 -43.17
N HIS A 396 -5.39 -10.54 -43.63
CA HIS A 396 -4.18 -11.23 -43.19
C HIS A 396 -2.88 -10.65 -43.78
N GLN A 397 -2.99 -9.75 -44.74
CA GLN A 397 -1.82 -9.14 -45.41
C GLN A 397 -1.48 -7.75 -44.87
N SER A 398 -2.39 -7.13 -44.13
CA SER A 398 -2.28 -5.73 -43.66
C SER A 398 -2.14 -5.57 -42.12
N HIS A 399 -2.13 -6.68 -41.38
CA HIS A 399 -2.02 -6.65 -39.89
C HIS A 399 -1.06 -7.72 -39.40
#